data_4861a4889779c4f2074fb5eeebd2d4f3
#
_entry.id   4861a4889779c4f2074fb5eeebd2d4f3
#
_cell.length_a   1.000
_cell.length_b   1.000
_cell.length_c   1.000
_cell.angle_alpha   90.00
_cell.angle_beta   90.00
_cell.angle_gamma   90.00
#
_symmetry.space_group_name_H-M   'P 1'
#
loop_
_entity.id
_entity.type
_entity.pdbx_description
1 polymer ?
#
loop_
_entity_poly.entity_id
_entity_poly.type
_entity_poly.pdbx_seq_one_letter_code
_entity_poly.pdbx_strand_id
1 'polypeptide(L)'
;MNNYRIVFSPRAKQRLEEIADYLYQQQLSRQFVIDYFQRFEDWLTVLLGQFPESGMLLPEFGNDIRRVVYNKYSFVYRITDDTVEILTVYRENRP
;
A
#
# COMPACT_ATOMS: atom_id res chain seq x y z
N MET A 1 0.28 -10.94 -21.58
CA MET A 1 -0.09 -10.79 -20.18
C MET A 1 0.43 -9.48 -19.66
N ASN A 2 -0.45 -8.60 -19.24
CA ASN A 2 -0.04 -7.29 -18.79
C ASN A 2 0.00 -7.24 -17.29
N ASN A 3 1.16 -6.86 -16.77
CA ASN A 3 1.29 -6.60 -15.34
C ASN A 3 1.23 -5.09 -15.14
N TYR A 4 0.42 -4.69 -14.18
CA TYR A 4 0.32 -3.28 -13.83
C TYR A 4 1.52 -2.89 -12.98
N ARG A 5 2.00 -1.67 -13.18
CA ARG A 5 3.07 -1.12 -12.36
C ARG A 5 2.47 -0.55 -11.09
N ILE A 6 3.18 -0.71 -10.00
CA ILE A 6 2.76 -0.18 -8.70
C ILE A 6 3.60 1.05 -8.42
N VAL A 7 2.91 2.17 -8.23
CA VAL A 7 3.57 3.45 -7.99
C VAL A 7 3.00 4.04 -6.70
N PHE A 8 3.86 4.53 -5.84
CA PHE A 8 3.44 5.17 -4.59
C PHE A 8 3.43 6.67 -4.78
N SER A 9 2.30 7.30 -4.46
CA SER A 9 2.19 8.76 -4.51
C SER A 9 3.09 9.38 -3.45
N PRO A 10 3.36 10.69 -3.55
CA PRO A 10 4.14 11.35 -2.49
C PRO A 10 3.51 11.20 -1.11
N ARG A 11 2.18 11.27 -1.03
CA ARG A 11 1.49 11.08 0.24
C ARG A 11 1.69 9.67 0.77
N ALA A 12 1.58 8.67 -0.10
CA ALA A 12 1.78 7.30 0.31
C ALA A 12 3.20 7.07 0.80
N LYS A 13 4.18 7.67 0.11
CA LYS A 13 5.57 7.57 0.56
C LYS A 13 5.77 8.18 1.93
N GLN A 14 5.14 9.33 2.16
CA GLN A 14 5.22 9.98 3.46
C GLN A 14 4.61 9.10 4.56
N ARG A 15 3.48 8.48 4.26
CA ARG A 15 2.85 7.59 5.23
C ARG A 15 3.75 6.40 5.56
N LEU A 16 4.43 5.85 4.54
CA LEU A 16 5.37 4.76 4.79
C LEU A 16 6.53 5.20 5.67
N GLU A 17 7.02 6.44 5.47
CA GLU A 17 8.07 6.96 6.33
C GLU A 17 7.60 7.08 7.78
N GLU A 18 6.36 7.49 7.98
CA GLU A 18 5.80 7.56 9.32
C GLU A 18 5.71 6.19 9.98
N ILE A 19 5.35 5.19 9.18
CA ILE A 19 5.31 3.81 9.69
C ILE A 19 6.72 3.34 10.05
N ALA A 20 7.71 3.67 9.22
CA ALA A 20 9.09 3.31 9.50
C ALA A 20 9.55 3.94 10.81
N ASP A 21 9.23 5.22 11.02
CA ASP A 21 9.60 5.91 12.25
C ASP A 21 8.98 5.21 13.45
N TYR A 22 7.72 4.83 13.34
CA TYR A 22 7.06 4.12 14.43
C TYR A 22 7.78 2.81 14.74
N LEU A 23 8.16 2.05 13.71
CA LEU A 23 8.84 0.78 13.92
C LEU A 23 10.21 0.98 14.56
N TYR A 24 10.93 2.03 14.16
CA TYR A 24 12.20 2.33 14.80
C TYR A 24 12.04 2.70 16.28
N GLN A 25 10.94 3.38 16.60
CA GLN A 25 10.66 3.68 18.00
C GLN A 25 10.38 2.44 18.80
N GLN A 26 9.98 1.35 18.15
CA GLN A 26 9.80 0.07 18.81
C GLN A 26 11.13 -0.69 18.93
N GLN A 27 12.24 -0.02 18.60
CA GLN A 27 13.58 -0.58 18.70
C GLN A 27 13.80 -1.78 17.81
N LEU A 28 13.11 -1.79 16.67
CA LEU A 28 13.30 -2.83 15.67
C LEU A 28 14.52 -2.47 14.82
N SER A 29 15.23 -3.51 14.36
CA SER A 29 16.45 -3.28 13.60
C SER A 29 16.14 -2.69 12.23
N ARG A 30 17.16 -2.07 11.65
CA ARG A 30 17.04 -1.52 10.31
C ARG A 30 16.68 -2.63 9.32
N GLN A 31 17.32 -3.78 9.45
CA GLN A 31 17.06 -4.90 8.54
C GLN A 31 15.62 -5.38 8.66
N PHE A 32 15.09 -5.41 9.87
CA PHE A 32 13.69 -5.78 10.08
C PHE A 32 12.78 -4.83 9.33
N VAL A 33 13.03 -3.53 9.43
CA VAL A 33 12.16 -2.53 8.78
C VAL A 33 12.25 -2.64 7.27
N ILE A 34 13.46 -2.84 6.74
CA ILE A 34 13.63 -3.03 5.29
C ILE A 34 12.85 -4.24 4.81
N ASP A 35 12.98 -5.36 5.51
CA ASP A 35 12.28 -6.59 5.14
C ASP A 35 10.77 -6.43 5.24
N TYR A 36 10.31 -5.68 6.24
CA TYR A 36 8.91 -5.44 6.47
C TYR A 36 8.29 -4.72 5.27
N PHE A 37 8.94 -3.66 4.80
CA PHE A 37 8.43 -2.92 3.66
C PHE A 37 8.61 -3.70 2.35
N GLN A 38 9.64 -4.52 2.26
CA GLN A 38 9.81 -5.35 1.08
C GLN A 38 8.65 -6.33 0.92
N ARG A 39 8.14 -6.86 2.03
CA ARG A 39 6.97 -7.73 1.98
C ARG A 39 5.73 -6.99 1.50
N PHE A 40 5.55 -5.74 1.92
CA PHE A 40 4.44 -4.93 1.40
C PHE A 40 4.56 -4.81 -0.11
N GLU A 41 5.73 -4.44 -0.58
CA GLU A 41 5.92 -4.19 -2.00
C GLU A 41 5.74 -5.48 -2.80
N ASP A 42 6.28 -6.57 -2.33
CA ASP A 42 6.15 -7.85 -3.01
C ASP A 42 4.68 -8.26 -3.10
N TRP A 43 3.97 -8.14 -2.00
CA TRP A 43 2.58 -8.53 -1.95
C TRP A 43 1.73 -7.68 -2.89
N LEU A 44 1.95 -6.36 -2.86
CA LEU A 44 1.19 -5.46 -3.73
C LEU A 44 1.50 -5.73 -5.19
N THR A 45 2.77 -5.97 -5.50
CA THR A 45 3.18 -6.22 -6.88
C THR A 45 2.52 -7.49 -7.40
N VAL A 46 2.52 -8.55 -6.61
CA VAL A 46 1.92 -9.80 -7.05
C VAL A 46 0.41 -9.65 -7.17
N LEU A 47 -0.23 -9.10 -6.14
CA LEU A 47 -1.69 -9.03 -6.14
C LEU A 47 -2.20 -8.02 -7.15
N LEU A 48 -1.77 -6.77 -7.02
CA LEU A 48 -2.35 -5.70 -7.84
C LEU A 48 -1.71 -5.62 -9.21
N GLY A 49 -0.52 -6.17 -9.36
CA GLY A 49 0.08 -6.25 -10.68
C GLY A 49 -0.71 -7.16 -11.60
N GLN A 50 -1.28 -8.23 -11.07
CA GLN A 50 -2.04 -9.19 -11.86
C GLN A 50 -3.54 -8.97 -11.76
N PHE A 51 -4.02 -8.53 -10.60
CA PHE A 51 -5.46 -8.39 -10.34
C PHE A 51 -5.73 -7.02 -9.74
N PRO A 52 -5.59 -5.96 -10.54
CA PRO A 52 -5.69 -4.60 -9.98
C PRO A 52 -7.10 -4.29 -9.44
N GLU A 53 -8.12 -5.01 -9.91
CA GLU A 53 -9.48 -4.74 -9.45
C GLU A 53 -9.89 -5.58 -8.24
N SER A 54 -8.92 -6.25 -7.61
CA SER A 54 -9.25 -7.13 -6.48
C SER A 54 -9.62 -6.37 -5.22
N GLY A 55 -9.25 -5.09 -5.11
CA GLY A 55 -9.57 -4.31 -3.93
C GLY A 55 -11.02 -3.91 -3.85
N MET A 56 -11.48 -3.63 -2.63
CA MET A 56 -12.84 -3.20 -2.41
C MET A 56 -13.00 -1.73 -2.80
N LEU A 57 -14.06 -1.43 -3.53
CA LEU A 57 -14.36 -0.05 -3.89
C LEU A 57 -14.68 0.77 -2.65
N LEU A 58 -14.23 2.02 -2.67
CA LEU A 58 -14.50 2.99 -1.62
C LEU A 58 -15.23 4.19 -2.23
N PRO A 59 -16.55 4.08 -2.42
CA PRO A 59 -17.30 5.13 -3.11
C PRO A 59 -17.19 6.50 -2.44
N GLU A 60 -17.00 6.50 -1.13
CA GLU A 60 -16.88 7.77 -0.40
C GLU A 60 -15.64 8.56 -0.77
N PHE A 61 -14.66 7.92 -1.40
CA PHE A 61 -13.43 8.61 -1.83
C PHE A 61 -13.40 8.88 -3.33
N GLY A 62 -14.36 8.36 -4.08
CA GLY A 62 -14.41 8.56 -5.51
C GLY A 62 -14.83 7.31 -6.23
N ASN A 63 -15.06 7.44 -7.54
CA ASN A 63 -15.63 6.35 -8.32
C ASN A 63 -14.66 5.20 -8.53
N ASP A 64 -13.36 5.50 -8.58
CA ASP A 64 -12.37 4.52 -8.97
C ASP A 64 -11.39 4.19 -7.86
N ILE A 65 -11.75 4.50 -6.62
CA ILE A 65 -10.84 4.32 -5.51
C ILE A 65 -11.13 2.97 -4.86
N ARG A 66 -10.07 2.22 -4.61
CA ARG A 66 -10.16 0.89 -4.03
C ARG A 66 -9.21 0.76 -2.86
N ARG A 67 -9.41 -0.28 -2.08
CA ARG A 67 -8.59 -0.55 -0.90
C ARG A 67 -8.27 -2.03 -0.82
N VAL A 68 -7.03 -2.35 -0.51
CA VAL A 68 -6.64 -3.70 -0.08
C VAL A 68 -6.01 -3.59 1.30
N VAL A 69 -6.10 -4.67 2.05
CA VAL A 69 -5.57 -4.70 3.42
C VAL A 69 -4.50 -5.78 3.49
N TYR A 70 -3.36 -5.44 4.07
CA TYR A 70 -2.29 -6.38 4.30
C TYR A 70 -1.64 -6.06 5.64
N ASN A 71 -1.59 -7.04 6.51
CA ASN A 71 -0.85 -6.96 7.76
C ASN A 71 -1.28 -5.74 8.59
N LYS A 72 -2.60 -5.50 8.69
CA LYS A 72 -3.21 -4.43 9.45
C LYS A 72 -3.03 -3.05 8.85
N TYR A 73 -2.58 -2.97 7.60
CA TYR A 73 -2.48 -1.70 6.89
C TYR A 73 -3.40 -1.72 5.69
N SER A 74 -4.07 -0.59 5.48
CA SER A 74 -4.90 -0.40 4.31
C SER A 74 -4.14 0.40 3.28
N PHE A 75 -4.17 -0.08 2.04
CA PHE A 75 -3.54 0.59 0.91
C PHE A 75 -4.66 1.05 0.00
N VAL A 76 -4.84 2.35 -0.08
CA VAL A 76 -5.88 2.96 -0.92
C VAL A 76 -5.24 3.31 -2.26
N TYR A 77 -5.88 2.91 -3.33
CA TYR A 77 -5.26 3.07 -4.64
C TYR A 77 -6.31 3.32 -5.71
N ARG A 78 -5.82 3.71 -6.86
CA ARG A 78 -6.64 3.79 -8.07
C ARG A 78 -5.87 3.22 -9.24
N ILE A 79 -6.61 2.82 -10.27
CA ILE A 79 -6.01 2.26 -11.48
C ILE A 79 -6.06 3.33 -12.55
N THR A 80 -4.92 3.56 -13.20
CA THR A 80 -4.82 4.52 -14.30
C THR A 80 -4.01 3.87 -15.41
N ASP A 81 -4.67 3.62 -16.55
CA ASP A 81 -4.00 2.96 -17.67
C ASP A 81 -3.39 1.65 -17.24
N ASP A 82 -2.07 1.56 -17.22
CA ASP A 82 -1.36 0.35 -16.82
C ASP A 82 -0.67 0.48 -15.47
N THR A 83 -1.15 1.41 -14.65
CA THR A 83 -0.51 1.74 -13.39
C THR A 83 -1.51 1.65 -12.26
N VAL A 84 -1.07 1.09 -11.14
CA VAL A 84 -1.80 1.14 -9.88
C VAL A 84 -1.08 2.18 -9.02
N GLU A 85 -1.78 3.26 -8.72
CA GLU A 85 -1.21 4.33 -7.92
C GLU A 85 -1.70 4.20 -6.48
N ILE A 86 -0.78 3.94 -5.57
CA ILE A 86 -1.10 3.88 -4.14
C ILE A 86 -1.19 5.31 -3.65
N LEU A 87 -2.39 5.71 -3.24
CA LEU A 87 -2.68 7.09 -2.86
C LEU A 87 -2.32 7.38 -1.43
N THR A 88 -2.58 6.42 -0.55
CA THR A 88 -2.27 6.57 0.86
C THR A 88 -2.24 5.21 1.51
N VAL A 89 -1.66 5.17 2.72
CA VAL A 89 -1.57 3.97 3.52
C VAL A 89 -1.95 4.35 4.94
N TYR A 90 -2.76 3.53 5.60
CA TYR A 90 -3.07 3.80 7.00
C TYR A 90 -3.30 2.48 7.73
N ARG A 91 -3.14 2.55 9.04
CA ARG A 91 -3.28 1.35 9.85
C ARG A 91 -4.73 1.03 10.09
N GLU A 92 -5.08 -0.24 9.96
CA GLU A 92 -6.40 -0.74 10.29
C GLU A 92 -6.58 -0.88 11.79
N ASN A 93 -7.84 -1.00 12.19
CA ASN A 93 -8.18 -1.36 13.57
C ASN A 93 -7.55 -0.43 14.59
N ARG A 94 -7.72 0.84 14.35
CA ARG A 94 -7.29 1.80 15.36
C ARG A 94 -8.22 1.70 16.55
N PRO A 95 -7.64 1.48 17.72
CA PRO A 95 -8.48 1.38 18.90
C PRO A 95 -9.16 2.69 19.21
#